data_3f8641e43e88a7c2ae6554fce4188351
#
_entry.id   3f8641e43e88a7c2ae6554fce4188351
#
_cell.length_a   1.000
_cell.length_b   1.000
_cell.length_c   1.000
_cell.angle_alpha   90.00
_cell.angle_beta   90.00
_cell.angle_gamma   90.00
#
_symmetry.space_group_name_H-M   'P 1'
#
loop_
_entity.id
_entity.type
_entity.pdbx_description
1 polymer ?
#
loop_
_entity_poly.entity_id
_entity_poly.type
_entity_poly.pdbx_seq_one_letter_code
_entity_poly.pdbx_strand_id
1 'polypeptide(L)'
;MSTARIADDLQFAYWVPNVSGGLVVSDIEQTTDWGIDYNRRLAQTAEQVGFDYALSQVRYLGSYGAESQHESVSFSLALLEATEKLKVIAAVHPGFWQPAVLANLATTASELYDGRFALNVVSGWLKDEFQKFGEPWLEHDERYRRSGEFLQVLRAIFAGDHAEFNGDFYRLHDYSIS
;
A
#
# COMPACT_ATOMS: atom_id res chain seq x y z
N MET A 1 -13.06 -36.08 -1.75
CA MET A 1 -12.77 -34.74 -2.28
C MET A 1 -11.31 -34.48 -2.02
N SER A 2 -10.51 -34.26 -3.07
CA SER A 2 -9.04 -34.23 -3.01
C SER A 2 -8.53 -33.02 -2.25
N THR A 3 -7.76 -33.25 -1.20
CA THR A 3 -7.02 -32.21 -0.41
C THR A 3 -5.94 -31.50 -1.23
N ALA A 4 -5.63 -31.99 -2.43
CA ALA A 4 -4.58 -31.44 -3.30
C ALA A 4 -4.94 -30.09 -3.96
N ARG A 5 -6.24 -29.78 -4.15
CA ARG A 5 -6.69 -28.54 -4.80
C ARG A 5 -6.57 -27.28 -3.94
N ILE A 6 -6.51 -27.41 -2.61
CA ILE A 6 -6.42 -26.25 -1.71
C ILE A 6 -4.96 -25.72 -1.66
N ALA A 7 -3.98 -26.59 -1.85
CA ALA A 7 -2.57 -26.21 -1.79
C ALA A 7 -2.11 -25.40 -3.02
N ASP A 8 -2.71 -25.64 -4.18
CA ASP A 8 -2.34 -24.95 -5.43
C ASP A 8 -2.92 -23.52 -5.51
N ASP A 9 -3.96 -23.20 -4.70
CA ASP A 9 -4.62 -21.90 -4.66
C ASP A 9 -4.14 -21.00 -3.48
N LEU A 10 -3.30 -21.54 -2.57
CA LEU A 10 -2.81 -20.79 -1.41
C LEU A 10 -1.68 -19.84 -1.82
N GLN A 11 -1.86 -18.55 -1.51
CA GLN A 11 -0.87 -17.52 -1.76
C GLN A 11 -0.24 -17.04 -0.46
N PHE A 12 1.04 -16.75 -0.50
CA PHE A 12 1.82 -16.29 0.64
C PHE A 12 2.24 -14.83 0.47
N ALA A 13 2.08 -14.06 1.55
CA ALA A 13 2.54 -12.70 1.63
C ALA A 13 3.42 -12.49 2.88
N TYR A 14 4.38 -11.57 2.80
CA TYR A 14 5.12 -11.12 3.98
C TYR A 14 5.02 -9.61 4.15
N TRP A 15 5.13 -9.15 5.39
CA TRP A 15 5.24 -7.74 5.72
C TRP A 15 6.67 -7.26 5.48
N VAL A 16 6.79 -6.22 4.66
CA VAL A 16 8.07 -5.57 4.39
C VAL A 16 8.51 -4.78 5.62
N PRO A 17 9.72 -5.02 6.16
CA PRO A 17 10.26 -4.22 7.25
C PRO A 17 10.78 -2.86 6.74
N ASN A 18 9.86 -1.97 6.36
CA ASN A 18 10.17 -0.63 5.85
C ASN A 18 10.17 0.46 6.95
N VAL A 19 10.25 0.03 8.22
CA VAL A 19 10.32 0.92 9.38
C VAL A 19 11.40 0.44 10.35
N SER A 20 12.04 1.38 11.06
CA SER A 20 12.97 1.06 12.14
C SER A 20 12.25 0.38 13.30
N GLY A 21 12.94 -0.49 14.05
CA GLY A 21 12.35 -1.23 15.16
C GLY A 21 11.39 -2.35 14.73
N GLY A 22 11.22 -2.60 13.43
CA GLY A 22 10.35 -3.64 12.89
C GLY A 22 8.86 -3.32 12.99
N LEU A 23 8.03 -4.35 12.82
CA LEU A 23 6.56 -4.23 12.79
C LEU A 23 5.90 -4.65 14.10
N VAL A 24 6.69 -5.02 15.10
CA VAL A 24 6.20 -5.54 16.37
C VAL A 24 6.23 -4.45 17.44
N VAL A 25 5.12 -4.21 18.09
CA VAL A 25 5.05 -3.40 19.31
C VAL A 25 5.54 -4.26 20.46
N SER A 26 6.76 -3.99 20.94
CA SER A 26 7.42 -4.83 21.96
C SER A 26 8.39 -3.98 22.77
N ASP A 27 8.54 -4.29 24.06
CA ASP A 27 9.59 -3.76 24.93
C ASP A 27 10.96 -4.44 24.71
N ILE A 28 10.99 -5.50 23.91
CA ILE A 28 12.22 -6.15 23.49
C ILE A 28 12.78 -5.40 22.28
N GLU A 29 14.06 -5.02 22.37
CA GLU A 29 14.75 -4.36 21.27
C GLU A 29 14.68 -5.21 20.00
N GLN A 30 14.23 -4.60 18.92
CA GLN A 30 14.17 -5.23 17.61
C GLN A 30 15.42 -4.85 16.81
N THR A 31 16.12 -5.84 16.30
CA THR A 31 17.34 -5.65 15.51
C THR A 31 17.08 -5.75 14.00
N THR A 32 15.83 -5.63 13.57
CA THR A 32 15.45 -5.72 12.17
C THR A 32 16.10 -4.59 11.36
N ASP A 33 16.87 -4.96 10.37
CA ASP A 33 17.38 -4.02 9.36
C ASP A 33 16.18 -3.59 8.48
N TRP A 34 15.97 -2.29 8.35
CA TRP A 34 14.90 -1.70 7.56
C TRP A 34 15.42 -0.97 6.31
N GLY A 35 16.72 -1.05 6.07
CA GLY A 35 17.39 -0.43 4.93
C GLY A 35 17.00 -1.08 3.60
N ILE A 36 17.20 -0.32 2.51
CA ILE A 36 16.82 -0.76 1.17
C ILE A 36 17.58 -1.99 0.71
N ASP A 37 18.86 -2.11 1.01
CA ASP A 37 19.68 -3.24 0.55
C ASP A 37 19.27 -4.54 1.24
N TYR A 38 18.90 -4.47 2.52
CA TYR A 38 18.33 -5.62 3.23
C TYR A 38 17.00 -6.04 2.60
N ASN A 39 16.10 -5.08 2.39
CA ASN A 39 14.77 -5.35 1.86
C ASN A 39 14.80 -5.87 0.41
N ARG A 40 15.74 -5.41 -0.42
CA ARG A 40 15.95 -5.98 -1.77
C ARG A 40 16.34 -7.45 -1.71
N ARG A 41 17.32 -7.80 -0.87
CA ARG A 41 17.72 -9.21 -0.69
C ARG A 41 16.58 -10.05 -0.11
N LEU A 42 15.82 -9.50 0.84
CA LEU A 42 14.66 -10.18 1.42
C LEU A 42 13.58 -10.45 0.36
N ALA A 43 13.25 -9.46 -0.46
CA ALA A 43 12.26 -9.59 -1.55
C ALA A 43 12.69 -10.64 -2.58
N GLN A 44 13.97 -10.62 -2.99
CA GLN A 44 14.53 -11.63 -3.89
C GLN A 44 14.51 -13.04 -3.28
N THR A 45 14.84 -13.15 -2.00
CA THR A 45 14.76 -14.44 -1.29
C THR A 45 13.32 -14.92 -1.17
N ALA A 46 12.38 -14.04 -0.81
CA ALA A 46 10.95 -14.35 -0.73
C ALA A 46 10.43 -14.87 -2.08
N GLU A 47 10.77 -14.19 -3.18
CA GLU A 47 10.43 -14.63 -4.53
C GLU A 47 11.00 -16.02 -4.85
N GLN A 48 12.26 -16.26 -4.52
CA GLN A 48 12.92 -17.55 -4.78
C GLN A 48 12.30 -18.73 -4.01
N VAL A 49 11.82 -18.49 -2.79
CA VAL A 49 11.17 -19.53 -1.98
C VAL A 49 9.67 -19.63 -2.18
N GLY A 50 9.09 -18.83 -3.10
CA GLY A 50 7.71 -18.97 -3.55
C GLY A 50 6.69 -18.09 -2.81
N PHE A 51 7.07 -16.95 -2.24
CA PHE A 51 6.11 -15.95 -1.84
C PHE A 51 5.52 -15.24 -3.06
N ASP A 52 4.22 -14.97 -3.00
CA ASP A 52 3.47 -14.29 -4.07
C ASP A 52 3.47 -12.78 -3.90
N TYR A 53 3.45 -12.30 -2.63
CA TYR A 53 3.31 -10.90 -2.31
C TYR A 53 4.25 -10.41 -1.22
N ALA A 54 4.65 -9.14 -1.35
CA ALA A 54 5.22 -8.33 -0.29
C ALA A 54 4.27 -7.17 0.02
N LEU A 55 4.07 -6.82 1.29
CA LEU A 55 3.21 -5.72 1.71
C LEU A 55 4.02 -4.66 2.47
N SER A 56 4.18 -3.48 1.88
CA SER A 56 4.77 -2.30 2.53
C SER A 56 3.71 -1.57 3.35
N GLN A 57 3.99 -1.38 4.64
CA GLN A 57 3.08 -0.64 5.51
C GLN A 57 3.17 0.87 5.28
N VAL A 58 2.08 1.58 5.58
CA VAL A 58 2.03 3.05 5.59
C VAL A 58 2.12 3.58 7.01
N ARG A 59 3.07 4.49 7.22
CA ARG A 59 3.27 5.28 8.42
C ARG A 59 4.10 6.48 8.04
N TYR A 60 3.78 7.65 8.58
CA TYR A 60 4.51 8.90 8.33
C TYR A 60 5.13 9.51 9.59
N LEU A 61 4.73 9.04 10.76
CA LEU A 61 5.27 9.50 12.04
C LEU A 61 5.90 8.35 12.82
N GLY A 62 7.00 8.64 13.50
CA GLY A 62 7.60 7.73 14.47
C GLY A 62 6.62 7.44 15.62
N SER A 63 6.39 6.18 15.91
CA SER A 63 5.52 5.72 17.00
C SER A 63 5.73 4.24 17.27
N TYR A 64 5.34 3.78 18.45
CA TYR A 64 5.36 2.36 18.83
C TYR A 64 6.69 1.66 18.51
N GLY A 65 7.81 2.26 18.93
CA GLY A 65 9.15 1.69 18.73
C GLY A 65 9.75 1.86 17.32
N ALA A 66 9.01 2.43 16.36
CA ALA A 66 9.54 2.80 15.05
C ALA A 66 9.79 4.32 15.01
N GLU A 67 11.05 4.73 14.98
CA GLU A 67 11.44 6.14 14.94
C GLU A 67 11.54 6.70 13.51
N SER A 68 11.81 5.83 12.56
CA SER A 68 11.98 6.18 11.15
C SER A 68 11.28 5.17 10.25
N GLN A 69 10.79 5.63 9.12
CA GLN A 69 10.10 4.81 8.12
C GLN A 69 10.37 5.32 6.71
N HIS A 70 10.26 4.39 5.77
CA HIS A 70 10.20 4.73 4.35
C HIS A 70 8.75 4.91 3.90
N GLU A 71 8.53 5.82 2.96
CA GLU A 71 7.23 5.98 2.32
C GLU A 71 6.87 4.70 1.53
N SER A 72 5.65 4.22 1.72
CA SER A 72 5.25 2.88 1.28
C SER A 72 5.25 2.68 -0.23
N VAL A 73 4.77 3.68 -1.00
CA VAL A 73 4.67 3.57 -2.47
C VAL A 73 6.04 3.59 -3.11
N SER A 74 6.86 4.60 -2.78
CA SER A 74 8.22 4.72 -3.31
C SER A 74 9.09 3.51 -2.97
N PHE A 75 8.94 3.00 -1.74
CA PHE A 75 9.69 1.82 -1.30
C PHE A 75 9.22 0.55 -2.03
N SER A 76 7.91 0.41 -2.26
CA SER A 76 7.34 -0.69 -3.04
C SER A 76 7.85 -0.73 -4.48
N LEU A 77 7.97 0.43 -5.13
CA LEU A 77 8.54 0.52 -6.49
C LEU A 77 10.00 0.05 -6.52
N ALA A 78 10.80 0.38 -5.50
CA ALA A 78 12.18 -0.08 -5.39
C ALA A 78 12.31 -1.62 -5.18
N LEU A 79 11.30 -2.26 -4.57
CA LEU A 79 11.24 -3.72 -4.44
C LEU A 79 10.79 -4.39 -5.74
N LEU A 80 9.84 -3.79 -6.46
CA LEU A 80 9.42 -4.25 -7.79
C LEU A 80 10.59 -4.25 -8.79
N GLU A 81 11.42 -3.20 -8.75
CA GLU A 81 12.64 -3.11 -9.57
C GLU A 81 13.66 -4.20 -9.26
N ALA A 82 13.70 -4.67 -8.01
CA ALA A 82 14.64 -5.68 -7.54
C ALA A 82 14.17 -7.13 -7.76
N THR A 83 12.94 -7.36 -8.24
CA THR A 83 12.29 -8.67 -8.37
C THR A 83 11.66 -8.84 -9.74
N GLU A 84 11.40 -10.09 -10.17
CA GLU A 84 10.83 -10.40 -11.49
C GLU A 84 9.37 -10.87 -11.44
N LYS A 85 8.93 -11.49 -10.35
CA LYS A 85 7.61 -12.15 -10.24
C LYS A 85 6.83 -11.70 -9.01
N LEU A 86 7.52 -11.33 -7.94
CA LEU A 86 6.90 -10.92 -6.69
C LEU A 86 5.99 -9.72 -6.92
N LYS A 87 4.74 -9.82 -6.47
CA LYS A 87 3.81 -8.70 -6.45
C LYS A 87 4.03 -7.88 -5.19
N VAL A 88 3.99 -6.56 -5.30
CA VAL A 88 4.19 -5.67 -4.16
C VAL A 88 2.97 -4.81 -3.93
N ILE A 89 2.46 -4.86 -2.70
CA ILE A 89 1.29 -4.13 -2.25
C ILE A 89 1.77 -2.92 -1.44
N ALA A 90 1.47 -1.71 -1.92
CA ALA A 90 1.74 -0.49 -1.19
C ALA A 90 0.52 -0.06 -0.37
N ALA A 91 0.69 0.13 0.94
CA ALA A 91 -0.37 0.67 1.77
C ALA A 91 -0.48 2.20 1.61
N VAL A 92 -1.70 2.72 1.51
CA VAL A 92 -2.00 4.15 1.33
C VAL A 92 -3.15 4.59 2.22
N HIS A 93 -3.14 5.87 2.64
CA HIS A 93 -4.24 6.49 3.37
C HIS A 93 -5.07 7.40 2.44
N PRO A 94 -6.39 7.19 2.32
CA PRO A 94 -7.26 8.03 1.49
C PRO A 94 -7.19 9.52 1.81
N GLY A 95 -6.92 9.88 3.07
CA GLY A 95 -6.76 11.28 3.49
C GLY A 95 -5.53 11.98 2.93
N PHE A 96 -4.49 11.25 2.57
CA PHE A 96 -3.20 11.81 2.14
C PHE A 96 -2.98 11.68 0.62
N TRP A 97 -3.83 10.95 -0.07
CA TRP A 97 -3.76 10.76 -1.51
C TRP A 97 -5.00 11.30 -2.21
N GLN A 98 -4.79 12.07 -3.25
CA GLN A 98 -5.84 12.39 -4.20
C GLN A 98 -6.03 11.18 -5.14
N PRO A 99 -7.24 10.60 -5.26
CA PRO A 99 -7.42 9.31 -5.94
C PRO A 99 -7.01 9.31 -7.42
N ALA A 100 -7.24 10.40 -8.18
CA ALA A 100 -6.82 10.46 -9.58
C ALA A 100 -5.30 10.51 -9.74
N VAL A 101 -4.59 11.18 -8.81
CA VAL A 101 -3.12 11.20 -8.79
C VAL A 101 -2.57 9.82 -8.49
N LEU A 102 -3.17 9.13 -7.51
CA LEU A 102 -2.78 7.77 -7.17
C LEU A 102 -3.10 6.78 -8.30
N ALA A 103 -4.24 6.94 -8.98
CA ALA A 103 -4.59 6.12 -10.14
C ALA A 103 -3.56 6.25 -11.26
N ASN A 104 -3.12 7.47 -11.56
CA ASN A 104 -2.08 7.72 -12.57
C ASN A 104 -0.76 7.03 -12.19
N LEU A 105 -0.32 7.19 -10.93
CA LEU A 105 0.87 6.52 -10.42
C LEU A 105 0.72 4.99 -10.52
N ALA A 106 -0.42 4.44 -10.10
CA ALA A 106 -0.67 3.00 -10.12
C ALA A 106 -0.70 2.42 -11.52
N THR A 107 -1.26 3.14 -12.50
CA THR A 107 -1.23 2.76 -13.91
C THR A 107 0.21 2.72 -14.43
N THR A 108 0.99 3.78 -14.18
CA THR A 108 2.41 3.83 -14.55
C THR A 108 3.19 2.67 -13.93
N ALA A 109 3.02 2.44 -12.63
CA ALA A 109 3.67 1.33 -11.95
C ALA A 109 3.24 -0.04 -12.50
N SER A 110 1.96 -0.20 -12.83
CA SER A 110 1.44 -1.43 -13.44
C SER A 110 2.06 -1.69 -14.82
N GLU A 111 2.23 -0.66 -15.63
CA GLU A 111 2.88 -0.76 -16.95
C GLU A 111 4.36 -1.09 -16.82
N LEU A 112 5.10 -0.37 -15.96
CA LEU A 112 6.53 -0.57 -15.77
C LEU A 112 6.89 -1.93 -15.18
N TYR A 113 6.00 -2.54 -14.40
CA TYR A 113 6.26 -3.77 -13.65
C TYR A 113 5.27 -4.90 -13.97
N ASP A 114 4.72 -4.94 -15.18
CA ASP A 114 3.89 -6.05 -15.69
C ASP A 114 2.72 -6.42 -14.77
N GLY A 115 2.03 -5.42 -14.20
CA GLY A 115 0.86 -5.62 -13.34
C GLY A 115 1.17 -6.15 -11.94
N ARG A 116 2.42 -6.09 -11.49
CA ARG A 116 2.85 -6.57 -10.16
C ARG A 116 2.63 -5.57 -9.02
N PHE A 117 2.21 -4.34 -9.32
CA PHE A 117 1.89 -3.33 -8.32
C PHE A 117 0.44 -3.45 -7.85
N ALA A 118 0.22 -3.38 -6.54
CA ALA A 118 -1.11 -3.39 -5.95
C ALA A 118 -1.21 -2.39 -4.78
N LEU A 119 -2.44 -2.02 -4.42
CA LEU A 119 -2.73 -1.05 -3.37
C LEU A 119 -3.48 -1.70 -2.20
N ASN A 120 -3.07 -1.37 -0.98
CA ASN A 120 -3.81 -1.61 0.24
C ASN A 120 -4.34 -0.27 0.77
N VAL A 121 -5.65 -0.07 0.70
CA VAL A 121 -6.32 1.15 1.16
C VAL A 121 -6.59 1.04 2.66
N VAL A 122 -5.87 1.84 3.46
CA VAL A 122 -5.94 1.84 4.93
C VAL A 122 -6.73 3.06 5.40
N SER A 123 -7.84 2.85 6.12
CA SER A 123 -8.78 3.91 6.53
C SER A 123 -8.24 4.88 7.60
N GLY A 124 -7.01 4.68 8.06
CA GLY A 124 -6.35 5.48 9.09
C GLY A 124 -6.44 4.86 10.49
N TRP A 125 -5.33 4.88 11.22
CA TRP A 125 -5.23 4.31 12.56
C TRP A 125 -4.46 5.21 13.53
N LEU A 126 -3.55 6.05 13.04
CA LEU A 126 -2.74 6.96 13.85
C LEU A 126 -3.27 8.39 13.74
N LYS A 127 -4.04 8.82 14.73
CA LYS A 127 -4.68 10.15 14.76
C LYS A 127 -3.68 11.30 14.61
N ASP A 128 -2.52 11.17 15.23
CA ASP A 128 -1.49 12.22 15.22
C ASP A 128 -0.98 12.55 13.81
N GLU A 129 -0.94 11.57 12.90
CA GLU A 129 -0.54 11.82 11.50
C GLU A 129 -1.51 12.79 10.82
N PHE A 130 -2.80 12.49 10.92
CA PHE A 130 -3.84 13.33 10.32
C PHE A 130 -3.80 14.75 10.87
N GLN A 131 -3.72 14.89 12.19
CA GLN A 131 -3.67 16.20 12.84
C GLN A 131 -2.43 17.02 12.46
N LYS A 132 -1.25 16.38 12.41
CA LYS A 132 0.00 17.05 12.07
C LYS A 132 0.08 17.43 10.58
N PHE A 133 -0.58 16.70 9.71
CA PHE A 133 -0.66 17.02 8.28
C PHE A 133 -1.80 17.97 7.93
N GLY A 134 -2.58 18.40 8.92
CA GLY A 134 -3.71 19.32 8.69
C GLY A 134 -4.97 18.64 8.12
N GLU A 135 -4.98 17.30 8.11
CA GLU A 135 -6.14 16.53 7.70
C GLU A 135 -7.10 16.29 8.87
N PRO A 136 -8.42 16.35 8.66
CA PRO A 136 -9.38 16.08 9.71
C PRO A 136 -9.30 14.62 10.16
N TRP A 137 -9.26 14.40 11.47
CA TRP A 137 -9.47 13.08 12.04
C TRP A 137 -10.96 12.81 12.11
N LEU A 138 -11.45 12.01 11.19
CA LEU A 138 -12.84 11.61 11.12
C LEU A 138 -13.13 10.50 12.14
N GLU A 139 -14.38 10.39 12.58
CA GLU A 139 -14.85 9.25 13.37
C GLU A 139 -14.73 7.95 12.59
N HIS A 140 -14.77 6.82 13.30
CA HIS A 140 -14.51 5.50 12.74
C HIS A 140 -15.29 5.24 11.44
N ASP A 141 -16.61 5.39 11.47
CA ASP A 141 -17.47 5.06 10.34
C ASP A 141 -17.26 6.02 9.16
N GLU A 142 -17.01 7.30 9.45
CA GLU A 142 -16.70 8.30 8.43
C GLU A 142 -15.37 8.01 7.71
N ARG A 143 -14.36 7.48 8.42
CA ARG A 143 -13.12 7.05 7.77
C ARG A 143 -13.36 5.92 6.78
N TYR A 144 -14.22 4.96 7.12
CA TYR A 144 -14.59 3.87 6.21
C TYR A 144 -15.47 4.34 5.05
N ARG A 145 -16.37 5.29 5.28
CA ARG A 145 -17.13 5.97 4.19
C ARG A 145 -16.17 6.64 3.21
N ARG A 146 -15.18 7.40 3.71
CA ARG A 146 -14.14 8.04 2.89
C ARG A 146 -13.36 7.00 2.08
N SER A 147 -12.97 5.89 2.69
CA SER A 147 -12.28 4.81 1.98
C SER A 147 -13.16 4.15 0.91
N GLY A 148 -14.45 4.01 1.19
CA GLY A 148 -15.43 3.50 0.23
C GLY A 148 -15.53 4.39 -1.01
N GLU A 149 -15.67 5.71 -0.83
CA GLU A 149 -15.67 6.65 -1.94
C GLU A 149 -14.34 6.68 -2.70
N PHE A 150 -13.22 6.63 -1.99
CA PHE A 150 -11.90 6.56 -2.60
C PHE A 150 -11.76 5.36 -3.54
N LEU A 151 -12.21 4.19 -3.11
CA LEU A 151 -12.22 2.99 -3.94
C LEU A 151 -13.19 3.09 -5.13
N GLN A 152 -14.35 3.75 -4.94
CA GLN A 152 -15.29 3.98 -6.04
C GLN A 152 -14.70 4.91 -7.09
N VAL A 153 -14.00 5.98 -6.69
CA VAL A 153 -13.29 6.87 -7.62
C VAL A 153 -12.22 6.11 -8.40
N LEU A 154 -11.38 5.33 -7.71
CA LEU A 154 -10.37 4.51 -8.39
C LEU A 154 -11.00 3.54 -9.40
N ARG A 155 -12.10 2.88 -9.03
CA ARG A 155 -12.81 1.97 -9.93
C ARG A 155 -13.43 2.71 -11.12
N ALA A 156 -13.98 3.90 -10.92
CA ALA A 156 -14.51 4.70 -12.02
C ALA A 156 -13.41 5.07 -13.02
N ILE A 157 -12.24 5.48 -12.52
CA ILE A 157 -11.08 5.83 -13.36
C ILE A 157 -10.59 4.61 -14.15
N PHE A 158 -10.45 3.46 -13.50
CA PHE A 158 -9.96 2.24 -14.15
C PHE A 158 -11.00 1.55 -15.06
N ALA A 159 -12.27 1.94 -14.97
CA ALA A 159 -13.33 1.38 -15.83
C ALA A 159 -13.36 1.96 -17.24
N GLY A 160 -12.77 3.14 -17.49
CA GLY A 160 -12.75 3.75 -18.83
C GLY A 160 -12.55 5.25 -18.82
N ASP A 161 -12.74 5.83 -20.01
CA ASP A 161 -12.61 7.26 -20.24
C ASP A 161 -13.80 8.04 -19.69
N HIS A 162 -13.59 9.36 -19.52
CA HIS A 162 -14.61 10.31 -19.05
C HIS A 162 -15.21 9.95 -17.68
N ALA A 163 -14.36 9.48 -16.75
CA ALA A 163 -14.80 9.12 -15.42
C ALA A 163 -15.34 10.33 -14.65
N GLU A 164 -16.51 10.15 -14.06
CA GLU A 164 -17.15 11.13 -13.19
C GLU A 164 -17.47 10.52 -11.83
N PHE A 165 -17.33 11.33 -10.78
CA PHE A 165 -17.74 10.97 -9.42
C PHE A 165 -18.13 12.22 -8.63
N ASN A 166 -19.21 12.15 -7.90
CA ASN A 166 -19.66 13.25 -7.02
C ASN A 166 -20.12 12.68 -5.69
N GLY A 167 -19.21 12.66 -4.73
CA GLY A 167 -19.44 12.17 -3.38
C GLY A 167 -19.27 13.24 -2.31
N ASP A 168 -19.32 12.83 -1.07
CA ASP A 168 -19.13 13.71 0.09
C ASP A 168 -17.66 14.09 0.29
N PHE A 169 -16.74 13.18 -0.01
CA PHE A 169 -15.29 13.34 0.21
C PHE A 169 -14.53 13.63 -1.07
N TYR A 170 -14.98 13.09 -2.20
CA TYR A 170 -14.26 13.21 -3.48
C TYR A 170 -15.18 13.64 -4.60
N ARG A 171 -14.58 14.40 -5.54
CA ARG A 171 -15.23 14.79 -6.80
C ARG A 171 -14.28 14.57 -7.95
N LEU A 172 -14.80 14.07 -9.05
CA LEU A 172 -14.06 13.83 -10.28
C LEU A 172 -14.92 14.29 -11.44
N HIS A 173 -14.33 15.02 -12.38
CA HIS A 173 -15.03 15.56 -13.53
C HIS A 173 -14.30 15.21 -14.80
N ASP A 174 -14.96 14.46 -15.68
CA ASP A 174 -14.52 14.18 -17.06
C ASP A 174 -13.03 13.74 -17.15
N TYR A 175 -12.63 12.85 -16.24
CA TYR A 175 -11.24 12.42 -16.14
C TYR A 175 -10.99 11.16 -16.95
N SER A 176 -9.98 11.20 -17.82
CA SER A 176 -9.45 10.03 -18.51
C SER A 176 -7.98 9.84 -18.14
N ILE A 177 -7.62 8.62 -17.82
CA ILE A 177 -6.22 8.28 -17.56
C ILE A 177 -5.51 8.08 -18.90
N SER A 178 -4.36 8.71 -19.08
CA SER A 178 -3.56 8.63 -20.32
C SER A 178 -2.35 7.75 -20.15
#